data_8cdd14297b5810c98fdd6abdac8b2327
#
_entry.id   8cdd14297b5810c98fdd6abdac8b2327
#
_cell.length_a   1.000
_cell.length_b   1.000
_cell.length_c   1.000
_cell.angle_alpha   90.00
_cell.angle_beta   90.00
_cell.angle_gamma   90.00
#
_symmetry.space_group_name_H-M   'P 1'
#
loop_
_entity.id
_entity.type
_entity.pdbx_description
1 polymer ?
#
loop_
_entity_poly.entity_id
_entity_poly.type
_entity_poly.pdbx_seq_one_letter_code
_entity_poly.pdbx_strand_id
1 'polypeptide(L)'
;MKNAVGREIPEEILKATGKEPFQGSFSKHLVAYQAATHTVAPVIDPSYSKVVDSIEDVLKKCGIKDGMTLSFHHHFREGDYVVNMVMEAVHKMGIKNLTICATSLGKAQTPIVPMIEDGTITNIQASGVRGKIGEAISNGKLKGLAIMRGHGGRVRAIESGEVHVDIAFIGAPCADDMGNCRAVGSASGSDCGVLGYAAVDAQYADKVVVVTDTLVPFPNVPASIDMTNVDYVVKVDAIGDPNKIATGAAKPTTDQRKLLMAKYAADFMTYMPWYKDGFIYQTGVGGASIASTKYLAEHLRRDGIKIGVAMGGIAQPICELQHEGLIGKIADTQDFDTAAIEDIKTNPDHYEITTSQYADPFNKGAYVNKLDFVILGALEVDTKFNVNVVVGSDGVITGAQGGHPDTAAGAKCTIVIAPLLQGRSPAICTECTTITTPGETVDVVVTDYGIAINPKRTDIIEAAKDCDLPICTIEELRDKAYAMVGEPDPVQFDDRVVGIIEARDGSIMDVVRKVKPYEFK
;
A
#
# COMPACT_ATOMS: atom_id res chain seq x y z
N MET A 1 -22.86 -4.24 -14.91
CA MET A 1 -21.97 -4.45 -16.10
C MET A 1 -20.81 -5.33 -15.70
N LYS A 2 -20.51 -6.39 -16.46
CA LYS A 2 -19.43 -7.33 -16.14
C LYS A 2 -18.08 -6.80 -16.62
N ASN A 3 -17.07 -6.80 -15.75
CA ASN A 3 -15.73 -6.29 -16.06
C ASN A 3 -14.76 -7.40 -16.55
N ALA A 4 -13.51 -7.06 -16.88
CA ALA A 4 -12.52 -7.97 -17.46
C ALA A 4 -12.12 -9.15 -16.54
N VAL A 5 -12.26 -9.00 -15.21
CA VAL A 5 -12.01 -10.09 -14.24
C VAL A 5 -13.28 -10.89 -13.91
N GLY A 6 -14.40 -10.59 -14.61
CA GLY A 6 -15.64 -11.33 -14.51
C GLY A 6 -16.59 -10.89 -13.40
N ARG A 7 -16.30 -9.76 -12.72
CA ARG A 7 -17.14 -9.22 -11.65
C ARG A 7 -18.30 -8.39 -12.21
N GLU A 8 -19.45 -8.50 -11.55
CA GLU A 8 -20.62 -7.67 -11.86
C GLU A 8 -20.54 -6.36 -11.08
N ILE A 9 -20.38 -5.25 -11.80
CA ILE A 9 -20.33 -3.91 -11.23
C ILE A 9 -21.72 -3.29 -11.34
N PRO A 10 -22.37 -2.91 -10.21
CA PRO A 10 -23.71 -2.29 -10.23
C PRO A 10 -23.69 -0.96 -10.97
N GLU A 11 -24.71 -0.70 -11.78
CA GLU A 11 -24.82 0.54 -12.56
C GLU A 11 -24.93 1.78 -11.69
N GLU A 12 -25.59 1.68 -10.53
CA GLU A 12 -25.68 2.76 -9.57
C GLU A 12 -24.30 3.20 -9.05
N ILE A 13 -23.37 2.25 -8.92
CA ILE A 13 -22.00 2.55 -8.48
C ILE A 13 -21.23 3.25 -9.61
N LEU A 14 -21.35 2.80 -10.84
CA LEU A 14 -20.74 3.46 -12.00
C LEU A 14 -21.24 4.91 -12.14
N LYS A 15 -22.54 5.13 -11.99
CA LYS A 15 -23.14 6.47 -12.02
C LYS A 15 -22.71 7.34 -10.84
N ALA A 16 -22.67 6.78 -9.62
CA ALA A 16 -22.30 7.52 -8.41
C ALA A 16 -20.82 7.93 -8.40
N THR A 17 -19.95 7.14 -9.00
CA THR A 17 -18.50 7.37 -9.01
C THR A 17 -17.98 8.00 -10.31
N GLY A 18 -18.75 7.98 -11.40
CA GLY A 18 -18.31 8.39 -12.73
C GLY A 18 -17.21 7.50 -13.33
N LYS A 19 -17.03 6.29 -12.78
CA LYS A 19 -15.95 5.37 -13.16
C LYS A 19 -16.42 4.32 -14.16
N GLU A 20 -15.43 3.79 -14.91
CA GLU A 20 -15.62 2.67 -15.81
C GLU A 20 -15.32 1.33 -15.15
N PRO A 21 -15.96 0.23 -15.57
CA PRO A 21 -15.55 -1.11 -15.14
C PRO A 21 -14.16 -1.44 -15.67
N PHE A 22 -13.38 -2.16 -14.89
CA PHE A 22 -12.04 -2.60 -15.26
C PHE A 22 -12.00 -3.36 -16.60
N GLN A 23 -11.14 -2.95 -17.52
CA GLN A 23 -11.02 -3.49 -18.87
C GLN A 23 -9.82 -4.42 -19.07
N GLY A 24 -8.99 -4.63 -18.03
CA GLY A 24 -7.76 -5.40 -18.08
C GLY A 24 -6.52 -4.53 -17.86
N SER A 25 -5.50 -5.09 -17.22
CA SER A 25 -4.27 -4.34 -16.85
C SER A 25 -3.46 -3.87 -18.06
N PHE A 26 -3.66 -4.50 -19.21
CA PHE A 26 -2.96 -4.15 -20.45
C PHE A 26 -3.90 -3.57 -21.51
N SER A 27 -5.13 -3.23 -21.12
CA SER A 27 -6.06 -2.54 -22.01
C SER A 27 -5.52 -1.15 -22.35
N LYS A 28 -5.94 -0.63 -23.49
CA LYS A 28 -5.65 0.75 -23.88
C LYS A 28 -6.69 1.74 -23.34
N HIS A 29 -7.48 1.31 -22.35
CA HIS A 29 -8.43 2.18 -21.68
C HIS A 29 -7.64 3.20 -20.87
N LEU A 30 -7.74 4.46 -21.25
CA LEU A 30 -7.14 5.58 -20.55
C LEU A 30 -8.27 6.39 -19.93
N VAL A 31 -8.29 6.48 -18.61
CA VAL A 31 -9.09 7.50 -17.93
C VAL A 31 -8.55 8.86 -18.36
N ALA A 32 -9.45 9.77 -18.74
CA ALA A 32 -9.05 11.10 -19.18
C ALA A 32 -8.23 11.79 -18.08
N TYR A 33 -6.97 12.11 -18.40
CA TYR A 33 -6.09 12.83 -17.51
C TYR A 33 -6.52 14.29 -17.41
N GLN A 34 -6.71 14.76 -16.20
CA GLN A 34 -6.94 16.17 -15.93
C GLN A 34 -6.06 16.57 -14.75
N ALA A 35 -5.03 17.36 -15.03
CA ALA A 35 -4.15 17.89 -14.00
C ALA A 35 -4.94 18.72 -12.97
N ALA A 36 -4.58 18.60 -11.71
CA ALA A 36 -5.04 19.54 -10.69
C ALA A 36 -4.58 20.96 -11.06
N THR A 37 -5.49 21.91 -11.02
CA THR A 37 -5.28 23.23 -11.62
C THR A 37 -5.12 24.37 -10.63
N HIS A 38 -5.27 24.08 -9.32
CA HIS A 38 -5.06 25.13 -8.33
C HIS A 38 -3.57 25.33 -8.08
N THR A 39 -3.19 26.56 -7.89
CA THR A 39 -1.85 26.92 -7.47
C THR A 39 -1.94 27.58 -6.11
N VAL A 40 -1.25 27.02 -5.14
CA VAL A 40 -0.96 27.72 -3.90
C VAL A 40 0.53 28.02 -3.93
N ALA A 41 0.86 29.28 -4.10
CA ALA A 41 2.23 29.74 -3.96
C ALA A 41 2.36 30.34 -2.55
N PRO A 42 2.97 29.63 -1.60
CA PRO A 42 3.27 30.23 -0.32
C PRO A 42 4.20 31.42 -0.55
N VAL A 43 3.89 32.54 0.10
CA VAL A 43 4.76 33.72 0.06
C VAL A 43 6.04 33.38 0.78
N ILE A 44 7.17 33.43 0.08
CA ILE A 44 8.48 33.27 0.68
C ILE A 44 8.93 34.65 1.16
N ASP A 45 8.73 34.91 2.42
CA ASP A 45 9.21 36.11 3.10
C ASP A 45 10.13 35.66 4.26
N PRO A 46 11.41 36.02 4.25
CA PRO A 46 12.35 35.64 5.30
C PRO A 46 11.95 36.14 6.70
N SER A 47 11.09 37.13 6.78
CA SER A 47 10.55 37.64 8.06
C SER A 47 9.28 36.90 8.51
N TYR A 48 8.74 36.00 7.69
CA TYR A 48 7.49 35.30 7.94
C TYR A 48 7.75 33.88 8.41
N SER A 49 7.11 33.49 9.50
CA SER A 49 7.08 32.12 10.00
C SER A 49 5.74 31.47 9.69
N LYS A 50 5.77 30.24 9.19
CA LYS A 50 4.57 29.41 8.95
C LYS A 50 4.12 28.64 10.18
N VAL A 51 4.78 28.79 11.31
CA VAL A 51 4.46 28.10 12.55
C VAL A 51 3.15 28.60 13.13
N VAL A 52 2.28 27.68 13.50
CA VAL A 52 0.99 27.91 14.14
C VAL A 52 0.94 27.17 15.46
N ASP A 53 0.30 27.75 16.47
CA ASP A 53 0.41 27.30 17.86
C ASP A 53 -0.27 25.95 18.14
N SER A 54 -1.35 25.61 17.41
CA SER A 54 -2.11 24.37 17.67
C SER A 54 -2.79 23.78 16.42
N ILE A 55 -3.19 22.51 16.52
CA ILE A 55 -3.99 21.84 15.50
C ILE A 55 -5.32 22.56 15.28
N GLU A 56 -5.99 23.01 16.35
CA GLU A 56 -7.25 23.73 16.23
C GLU A 56 -7.08 25.07 15.50
N ASP A 57 -5.99 25.79 15.76
CA ASP A 57 -5.73 27.08 15.11
C ASP A 57 -5.37 26.92 13.65
N VAL A 58 -4.59 25.89 13.28
CA VAL A 58 -4.29 25.64 11.87
C VAL A 58 -5.53 25.19 11.10
N LEU A 59 -6.42 24.38 11.70
CA LEU A 59 -7.70 24.00 11.09
C LEU A 59 -8.55 25.24 10.78
N LYS A 60 -8.63 26.20 11.71
CA LYS A 60 -9.32 27.49 11.47
C LYS A 60 -8.66 28.29 10.37
N LYS A 61 -7.32 28.38 10.35
CA LYS A 61 -6.56 29.08 9.30
C LYS A 61 -6.74 28.44 7.91
N CYS A 62 -6.84 27.11 7.85
CA CYS A 62 -7.15 26.39 6.62
C CYS A 62 -8.63 26.53 6.20
N GLY A 63 -9.48 27.08 7.05
CA GLY A 63 -10.91 27.26 6.75
C GLY A 63 -11.68 25.95 6.71
N ILE A 64 -11.36 25.00 7.63
CA ILE A 64 -12.03 23.71 7.70
C ILE A 64 -13.55 23.86 7.73
N LYS A 65 -14.26 23.07 6.93
CA LYS A 65 -15.73 23.05 6.85
C LYS A 65 -16.24 21.65 6.47
N ASP A 66 -17.55 21.47 6.62
CA ASP A 66 -18.23 20.24 6.22
C ASP A 66 -17.98 19.88 4.75
N GLY A 67 -17.81 18.60 4.48
CA GLY A 67 -17.65 18.06 3.14
C GLY A 67 -16.22 18.05 2.60
N MET A 68 -15.25 18.62 3.33
CA MET A 68 -13.85 18.64 2.90
C MET A 68 -13.20 17.24 2.90
N THR A 69 -12.18 17.11 2.08
CA THR A 69 -11.27 15.95 2.04
C THR A 69 -9.98 16.26 2.80
N LEU A 70 -9.71 15.48 3.83
CA LEU A 70 -8.46 15.56 4.60
C LEU A 70 -7.55 14.40 4.23
N SER A 71 -6.29 14.68 3.97
CA SER A 71 -5.31 13.66 3.59
C SER A 71 -4.31 13.38 4.71
N PHE A 72 -3.91 12.10 4.82
CA PHE A 72 -3.01 11.58 5.85
C PHE A 72 -2.10 10.49 5.29
N HIS A 73 -0.99 10.21 6.02
CA HIS A 73 0.05 9.27 5.62
C HIS A 73 0.39 8.31 6.75
N HIS A 74 0.78 7.08 6.42
CA HIS A 74 1.05 6.02 7.40
C HIS A 74 2.54 5.69 7.57
N HIS A 75 3.42 6.70 7.53
CA HIS A 75 4.86 6.46 7.67
C HIS A 75 5.21 5.74 8.99
N PHE A 76 4.53 6.07 10.09
CA PHE A 76 4.65 5.38 11.38
C PHE A 76 3.80 4.10 11.51
N ARG A 77 2.99 3.75 10.51
CA ARG A 77 2.11 2.57 10.51
C ARG A 77 1.25 2.52 11.78
N GLU A 78 1.40 1.46 12.63
CA GLU A 78 0.65 1.34 13.89
C GLU A 78 1.13 2.31 14.99
N GLY A 79 2.17 3.08 14.73
CA GLY A 79 2.68 4.13 15.61
C GLY A 79 2.22 5.54 15.28
N ASP A 80 1.38 5.74 14.25
CA ASP A 80 0.94 7.08 13.86
C ASP A 80 -0.01 7.72 14.89
N TYR A 81 0.22 9.00 15.19
CA TYR A 81 -0.61 9.81 16.09
C TYR A 81 -1.34 10.94 15.36
N VAL A 82 -0.89 11.37 14.19
CA VAL A 82 -1.37 12.58 13.50
C VAL A 82 -2.84 12.49 13.13
N VAL A 83 -3.28 11.35 12.57
CA VAL A 83 -4.70 11.14 12.21
C VAL A 83 -5.61 11.38 13.41
N ASN A 84 -5.29 10.74 14.55
CA ASN A 84 -6.14 10.84 15.74
C ASN A 84 -6.17 12.26 16.33
N MET A 85 -5.01 12.95 16.40
CA MET A 85 -4.93 14.33 16.89
C MET A 85 -5.79 15.29 16.06
N VAL A 86 -5.65 15.22 14.74
CA VAL A 86 -6.39 16.09 13.83
C VAL A 86 -7.87 15.78 13.88
N MET A 87 -8.25 14.50 13.83
CA MET A 87 -9.66 14.11 13.82
C MET A 87 -10.36 14.38 15.15
N GLU A 88 -9.66 14.31 16.27
CA GLU A 88 -10.20 14.72 17.57
C GLU A 88 -10.51 16.23 17.60
N ALA A 89 -9.62 17.07 17.08
CA ALA A 89 -9.84 18.51 16.97
C ALA A 89 -11.01 18.83 16.04
N VAL A 90 -11.07 18.19 14.86
CA VAL A 90 -12.17 18.31 13.89
C VAL A 90 -13.51 17.94 14.53
N HIS A 91 -13.56 16.83 15.27
CA HIS A 91 -14.77 16.35 15.93
C HIS A 91 -15.24 17.33 17.02
N LYS A 92 -14.32 17.88 17.83
CA LYS A 92 -14.60 18.93 18.83
C LYS A 92 -15.17 20.21 18.19
N MET A 93 -14.75 20.55 16.98
CA MET A 93 -15.25 21.69 16.22
C MET A 93 -16.66 21.45 15.62
N GLY A 94 -17.18 20.23 15.69
CA GLY A 94 -18.49 19.85 15.18
C GLY A 94 -18.58 19.71 13.66
N ILE A 95 -17.45 19.62 12.97
CA ILE A 95 -17.37 19.46 11.51
C ILE A 95 -17.86 18.05 11.10
N LYS A 96 -18.59 17.95 9.99
CA LYS A 96 -19.24 16.73 9.52
C LYS A 96 -19.00 16.47 8.03
N ASN A 97 -19.41 15.28 7.60
CA ASN A 97 -19.41 14.87 6.19
C ASN A 97 -18.02 14.82 5.52
N LEU A 98 -16.96 14.61 6.30
CA LEU A 98 -15.60 14.58 5.76
C LEU A 98 -15.30 13.31 4.96
N THR A 99 -14.42 13.47 3.97
CA THR A 99 -13.71 12.37 3.31
C THR A 99 -12.31 12.26 3.89
N ILE A 100 -11.93 11.08 4.34
CA ILE A 100 -10.54 10.79 4.73
C ILE A 100 -9.82 10.16 3.55
N CYS A 101 -8.81 10.84 3.01
CA CYS A 101 -7.92 10.34 1.97
C CYS A 101 -6.57 9.94 2.57
N ALA A 102 -6.44 8.69 3.01
CA ALA A 102 -5.23 8.22 3.68
C ALA A 102 -4.45 7.22 2.83
N THR A 103 -3.13 7.17 2.99
CA THR A 103 -2.33 6.11 2.35
C THR A 103 -2.64 4.73 2.93
N SER A 104 -2.98 4.62 4.22
CA SER A 104 -3.56 3.43 4.87
C SER A 104 -4.12 3.82 6.24
N LEU A 105 -5.10 3.06 6.74
CA LEU A 105 -5.64 3.18 8.10
C LEU A 105 -5.49 1.85 8.83
N GLY A 106 -4.77 1.87 9.96
CA GLY A 106 -4.47 0.71 10.77
C GLY A 106 -5.28 0.65 12.07
N LYS A 107 -4.84 -0.21 12.98
CA LYS A 107 -5.45 -0.33 14.32
C LYS A 107 -5.21 0.92 15.18
N ALA A 108 -4.10 1.63 14.94
CA ALA A 108 -3.78 2.88 15.65
C ALA A 108 -4.88 3.93 15.50
N GLN A 109 -5.59 3.95 14.37
CA GLN A 109 -6.67 4.89 14.09
C GLN A 109 -8.05 4.42 14.58
N THR A 110 -8.13 3.36 15.39
CA THR A 110 -9.41 2.91 16.00
C THR A 110 -10.23 4.04 16.66
N PRO A 111 -9.63 5.07 17.28
CA PRO A 111 -10.38 6.21 17.85
C PRO A 111 -11.30 6.97 16.88
N ILE A 112 -11.11 6.86 15.55
CA ILE A 112 -12.00 7.52 14.58
C ILE A 112 -13.30 6.75 14.30
N VAL A 113 -13.46 5.52 14.80
CA VAL A 113 -14.67 4.70 14.54
C VAL A 113 -15.96 5.39 15.00
N PRO A 114 -16.06 6.00 16.19
CA PRO A 114 -17.25 6.77 16.57
C PRO A 114 -17.57 7.91 15.60
N MET A 115 -16.56 8.50 14.95
CA MET A 115 -16.70 9.58 13.97
C MET A 115 -17.25 9.08 12.62
N ILE A 116 -17.07 7.80 12.31
CA ILE A 116 -17.73 7.13 11.19
C ILE A 116 -19.22 6.95 11.51
N GLU A 117 -19.53 6.49 12.71
CA GLU A 117 -20.92 6.20 13.13
C GLU A 117 -21.77 7.46 13.25
N ASP A 118 -21.21 8.56 13.74
CA ASP A 118 -21.94 9.82 13.92
C ASP A 118 -21.98 10.70 12.65
N GLY A 119 -21.26 10.31 11.59
CA GLY A 119 -21.21 11.01 10.30
C GLY A 119 -20.25 12.20 10.24
N THR A 120 -19.30 12.30 11.15
CA THR A 120 -18.14 13.18 11.01
C THR A 120 -17.33 12.74 9.79
N ILE A 121 -17.10 11.43 9.65
CA ILE A 121 -16.48 10.80 8.48
C ILE A 121 -17.55 10.06 7.68
N THR A 122 -17.73 10.42 6.43
CA THR A 122 -18.74 9.79 5.56
C THR A 122 -18.13 9.00 4.42
N ASN A 123 -16.90 9.29 4.01
CA ASN A 123 -16.19 8.55 2.99
C ASN A 123 -14.74 8.28 3.43
N ILE A 124 -14.19 7.17 2.96
CA ILE A 124 -12.78 6.81 3.19
C ILE A 124 -12.17 6.42 1.85
N GLN A 125 -11.01 6.98 1.53
CA GLN A 125 -10.19 6.64 0.37
C GLN A 125 -8.81 6.23 0.88
N ALA A 126 -8.43 4.97 0.69
CA ALA A 126 -7.17 4.44 1.24
C ALA A 126 -6.64 3.27 0.42
N SER A 127 -5.34 2.95 0.56
CA SER A 127 -4.82 1.69 -0.02
C SER A 127 -5.29 0.47 0.76
N GLY A 128 -5.69 0.66 2.01
CA GLY A 128 -6.24 -0.39 2.84
C GLY A 128 -6.71 0.12 4.19
N VAL A 129 -7.55 -0.69 4.81
CA VAL A 129 -8.15 -0.40 6.10
C VAL A 129 -8.13 -1.68 6.94
N ARG A 130 -7.79 -1.55 8.22
CA ARG A 130 -7.66 -2.70 9.13
C ARG A 130 -8.38 -2.49 10.45
N GLY A 131 -8.63 -3.61 11.15
CA GLY A 131 -9.18 -3.61 12.50
C GLY A 131 -10.60 -3.05 12.55
N LYS A 132 -10.91 -2.31 13.61
CA LYS A 132 -12.27 -1.80 13.88
C LYS A 132 -12.83 -0.87 12.82
N ILE A 133 -11.97 -0.19 12.07
CA ILE A 133 -12.41 0.66 10.95
C ILE A 133 -12.92 -0.22 9.80
N GLY A 134 -12.17 -1.28 9.44
CA GLY A 134 -12.59 -2.26 8.45
C GLY A 134 -13.90 -2.95 8.83
N GLU A 135 -14.04 -3.35 10.11
CA GLU A 135 -15.29 -3.91 10.65
C GLU A 135 -16.45 -2.91 10.52
N ALA A 136 -16.25 -1.64 10.87
CA ALA A 136 -17.28 -0.60 10.78
C ALA A 136 -17.75 -0.41 9.32
N ILE A 137 -16.83 -0.36 8.36
CA ILE A 137 -17.16 -0.25 6.93
C ILE A 137 -17.91 -1.49 6.47
N SER A 138 -17.39 -2.70 6.73
CA SER A 138 -17.99 -3.98 6.29
C SER A 138 -19.39 -4.21 6.87
N ASN A 139 -19.66 -3.68 8.07
CA ASN A 139 -20.99 -3.69 8.70
C ASN A 139 -21.91 -2.54 8.23
N GLY A 140 -21.46 -1.72 7.26
CA GLY A 140 -22.27 -0.65 6.68
C GLY A 140 -22.45 0.58 7.59
N LYS A 141 -21.52 0.83 8.52
CA LYS A 141 -21.55 2.03 9.39
C LYS A 141 -21.13 3.30 8.65
N LEU A 142 -20.26 3.18 7.65
CA LEU A 142 -19.89 4.30 6.78
C LEU A 142 -21.09 4.69 5.92
N LYS A 143 -21.46 5.98 5.90
CA LYS A 143 -22.64 6.45 5.16
C LYS A 143 -22.43 6.41 3.65
N GLY A 144 -21.24 6.80 3.20
CA GLY A 144 -20.82 6.76 1.79
C GLY A 144 -20.06 5.48 1.45
N LEU A 145 -18.98 5.61 0.68
CA LEU A 145 -18.18 4.50 0.19
C LEU A 145 -16.75 4.52 0.72
N ALA A 146 -16.20 3.32 0.91
CA ALA A 146 -14.75 3.13 1.02
C ALA A 146 -14.18 2.87 -0.37
N ILE A 147 -13.28 3.73 -0.87
CA ILE A 147 -12.57 3.52 -2.14
C ILE A 147 -11.16 3.05 -1.81
N MET A 148 -10.86 1.82 -2.21
CA MET A 148 -9.54 1.23 -1.98
C MET A 148 -8.74 1.22 -3.26
N ARG A 149 -7.54 1.85 -3.22
CA ARG A 149 -6.62 2.03 -4.35
C ARG A 149 -5.25 1.47 -4.03
N GLY A 150 -4.52 0.99 -5.04
CA GLY A 150 -3.08 0.81 -4.93
C GLY A 150 -2.36 2.15 -4.69
N HIS A 151 -1.09 2.09 -4.31
CA HIS A 151 -0.29 3.30 -4.08
C HIS A 151 -0.18 4.16 -5.34
N GLY A 152 0.08 3.55 -6.50
CA GLY A 152 0.11 4.24 -7.79
C GLY A 152 -1.26 4.80 -8.19
N GLY A 153 -2.34 4.04 -7.97
CA GLY A 153 -3.71 4.49 -8.23
C GLY A 153 -4.10 5.72 -7.39
N ARG A 154 -3.62 5.81 -6.13
CA ARG A 154 -3.84 6.99 -5.28
C ARG A 154 -3.13 8.24 -5.83
N VAL A 155 -1.86 8.08 -6.22
CA VAL A 155 -1.09 9.18 -6.83
C VAL A 155 -1.80 9.66 -8.10
N ARG A 156 -2.12 8.73 -9.00
CA ARG A 156 -2.88 9.04 -10.23
C ARG A 156 -4.16 9.83 -9.94
N ALA A 157 -4.94 9.38 -8.95
CA ALA A 157 -6.23 9.99 -8.64
C ALA A 157 -6.09 11.44 -8.13
N ILE A 158 -5.03 11.73 -7.37
CA ILE A 158 -4.74 13.08 -6.88
C ILE A 158 -4.18 13.95 -8.02
N GLU A 159 -3.20 13.47 -8.76
CA GLU A 159 -2.58 14.21 -9.88
C GLU A 159 -3.59 14.53 -11.00
N SER A 160 -4.51 13.61 -11.27
CA SER A 160 -5.58 13.85 -12.27
C SER A 160 -6.69 14.79 -11.79
N GLY A 161 -6.72 15.15 -10.49
CA GLY A 161 -7.81 15.91 -9.91
C GLY A 161 -9.11 15.10 -9.67
N GLU A 162 -9.08 13.78 -9.89
CA GLU A 162 -10.20 12.89 -9.53
C GLU A 162 -10.46 12.91 -8.02
N VAL A 163 -9.37 12.99 -7.25
CA VAL A 163 -9.41 13.22 -5.81
C VAL A 163 -8.88 14.62 -5.53
N HIS A 164 -9.77 15.50 -5.11
CA HIS A 164 -9.40 16.80 -4.60
C HIS A 164 -9.11 16.71 -3.10
N VAL A 165 -7.93 17.16 -2.69
CA VAL A 165 -7.52 17.22 -1.28
C VAL A 165 -7.59 18.68 -0.81
N ASP A 166 -8.50 18.97 0.12
CA ASP A 166 -8.63 20.32 0.67
C ASP A 166 -7.49 20.64 1.66
N ILE A 167 -7.18 19.70 2.55
CA ILE A 167 -6.09 19.88 3.53
C ILE A 167 -5.29 18.59 3.65
N ALA A 168 -3.97 18.68 3.40
CA ALA A 168 -3.04 17.59 3.64
C ALA A 168 -2.31 17.79 4.99
N PHE A 169 -2.36 16.78 5.85
CA PHE A 169 -1.59 16.74 7.10
C PHE A 169 -0.41 15.79 6.94
N ILE A 170 0.80 16.32 7.05
CA ILE A 170 2.06 15.58 6.87
C ILE A 170 2.78 15.51 8.21
N GLY A 171 2.78 14.32 8.81
CA GLY A 171 3.60 14.05 9.99
C GLY A 171 5.07 13.90 9.60
N ALA A 172 5.90 14.87 9.96
CA ALA A 172 7.32 14.87 9.65
C ALA A 172 8.16 14.96 10.93
N PRO A 173 9.16 14.07 11.13
CA PRO A 173 10.05 14.05 12.28
C PRO A 173 10.73 15.38 12.59
N CYS A 174 11.12 16.15 11.57
CA CYS A 174 11.63 17.50 11.77
C CYS A 174 11.23 18.44 10.65
N ALA A 175 11.03 19.71 10.99
CA ALA A 175 10.75 20.79 10.04
C ALA A 175 11.43 22.09 10.50
N ASP A 176 11.71 23.00 9.54
CA ASP A 176 12.02 24.38 9.89
C ASP A 176 10.73 25.23 9.92
N ASP A 177 10.86 26.49 10.32
CA ASP A 177 9.74 27.43 10.47
C ASP A 177 9.14 27.89 9.13
N MET A 178 9.80 27.57 8.01
CA MET A 178 9.32 27.82 6.65
C MET A 178 8.67 26.58 6.04
N GLY A 179 8.80 25.41 6.66
CA GLY A 179 8.12 24.18 6.25
C GLY A 179 8.97 23.19 5.45
N ASN A 180 10.29 23.43 5.25
CA ASN A 180 11.14 22.35 4.77
C ASN A 180 11.13 21.22 5.79
N CYS A 181 10.67 20.03 5.42
CA CYS A 181 10.58 18.92 6.36
C CYS A 181 11.26 17.65 5.86
N ARG A 182 11.69 16.84 6.82
CA ARG A 182 12.44 15.59 6.59
C ARG A 182 11.88 14.45 7.44
N ALA A 183 12.07 13.26 6.94
CA ALA A 183 11.70 12.01 7.60
C ALA A 183 12.67 11.57 8.70
N VAL A 184 13.83 12.22 8.80
CA VAL A 184 14.89 11.94 9.76
C VAL A 184 15.39 13.25 10.39
N GLY A 185 15.97 13.16 11.60
CA GLY A 185 16.52 14.31 12.32
C GLY A 185 15.64 14.80 13.47
N SER A 186 14.73 13.97 13.97
CA SER A 186 13.95 14.24 15.16
C SER A 186 14.83 14.30 16.40
N ALA A 187 14.66 15.34 17.22
CA ALA A 187 15.31 15.42 18.54
C ALA A 187 14.68 14.46 19.56
N SER A 188 13.45 14.03 19.35
CA SER A 188 12.75 13.06 20.21
C SER A 188 13.03 11.60 19.81
N GLY A 189 13.72 11.37 18.67
CA GLY A 189 13.98 10.04 18.14
C GLY A 189 12.80 9.43 17.37
N SER A 190 11.80 10.23 16.98
CA SER A 190 10.64 9.79 16.20
C SER A 190 10.90 9.83 14.69
N ASP A 191 12.05 9.33 14.22
CA ASP A 191 12.34 9.23 12.79
C ASP A 191 11.48 8.15 12.11
N CYS A 192 11.09 8.38 10.86
CA CYS A 192 10.30 7.43 10.05
C CYS A 192 10.97 7.03 8.73
N GLY A 193 12.17 7.55 8.46
CA GLY A 193 13.03 7.21 7.33
C GLY A 193 12.72 7.98 6.05
N VAL A 194 11.51 7.86 5.52
CA VAL A 194 11.08 8.52 4.27
C VAL A 194 9.68 9.13 4.38
N LEU A 195 9.39 10.16 3.55
CA LEU A 195 8.08 10.81 3.39
C LEU A 195 7.52 10.63 1.96
N GLY A 196 7.97 9.63 1.24
CA GLY A 196 7.66 9.44 -0.18
C GLY A 196 6.17 9.43 -0.53
N TYR A 197 5.31 8.99 0.38
CA TYR A 197 3.85 9.01 0.18
C TYR A 197 3.24 10.41 0.25
N ALA A 198 3.87 11.34 0.96
CA ALA A 198 3.32 12.66 1.19
C ALA A 198 3.57 13.64 0.03
N ALA A 199 4.50 13.32 -0.86
CA ALA A 199 4.95 14.24 -1.90
C ALA A 199 3.81 14.69 -2.84
N VAL A 200 2.96 13.76 -3.28
CA VAL A 200 1.83 14.08 -4.17
C VAL A 200 0.79 14.95 -3.47
N ASP A 201 0.52 14.69 -2.20
CA ASP A 201 -0.42 15.50 -1.42
C ASP A 201 0.12 16.91 -1.20
N ALA A 202 1.42 17.05 -0.91
CA ALA A 202 2.07 18.35 -0.79
C ALA A 202 2.02 19.17 -2.09
N GLN A 203 2.06 18.51 -3.26
CA GLN A 203 2.02 19.17 -4.55
C GLN A 203 0.61 19.60 -5.00
N TYR A 204 -0.44 18.88 -4.56
CA TYR A 204 -1.78 19.03 -5.13
C TYR A 204 -2.89 19.37 -4.12
N ALA A 205 -2.65 19.36 -2.82
CA ALA A 205 -3.64 19.80 -1.84
C ALA A 205 -3.79 21.33 -1.83
N ASP A 206 -5.00 21.82 -1.54
CA ASP A 206 -5.25 23.27 -1.42
C ASP A 206 -4.47 23.90 -0.27
N LYS A 207 -4.34 23.15 0.84
CA LYS A 207 -3.56 23.53 2.02
C LYS A 207 -2.71 22.37 2.49
N VAL A 208 -1.47 22.67 2.83
CA VAL A 208 -0.51 21.69 3.34
C VAL A 208 -0.05 22.09 4.74
N VAL A 209 -0.27 21.21 5.69
CA VAL A 209 0.11 21.39 7.09
C VAL A 209 1.14 20.34 7.48
N VAL A 210 2.34 20.76 7.79
CA VAL A 210 3.36 19.91 8.40
C VAL A 210 3.12 19.85 9.90
N VAL A 211 2.93 18.65 10.44
CA VAL A 211 2.88 18.38 11.88
C VAL A 211 4.20 17.76 12.28
N THR A 212 4.94 18.42 13.18
CA THR A 212 6.29 17.98 13.59
C THR A 212 6.44 18.00 15.11
N ASP A 213 7.33 17.17 15.64
CA ASP A 213 7.73 17.24 17.04
C ASP A 213 9.05 18.01 17.24
N THR A 214 9.78 18.28 16.15
CA THR A 214 11.09 18.94 16.22
C THR A 214 11.17 20.10 15.21
N LEU A 215 11.24 21.32 15.73
CA LEU A 215 11.60 22.48 14.92
C LEU A 215 13.12 22.64 14.91
N VAL A 216 13.67 22.80 13.71
CA VAL A 216 15.11 22.99 13.47
C VAL A 216 15.35 24.36 12.80
N PRO A 217 16.58 24.91 12.87
CA PRO A 217 16.89 26.15 12.16
C PRO A 217 16.73 26.04 10.65
N PHE A 218 16.23 27.09 10.03
CA PHE A 218 16.20 27.24 8.56
C PHE A 218 17.62 27.37 7.99
N PRO A 219 17.95 26.73 6.83
CA PRO A 219 17.12 25.82 6.04
C PRO A 219 17.32 24.36 6.44
N ASN A 220 16.23 23.60 6.52
CA ASN A 220 16.25 22.15 6.75
C ASN A 220 16.34 21.39 5.43
N VAL A 221 17.53 21.34 4.84
CA VAL A 221 17.78 20.74 3.52
C VAL A 221 18.86 19.65 3.56
N PRO A 222 18.83 18.66 2.63
CA PRO A 222 17.80 18.44 1.61
C PRO A 222 16.45 18.05 2.25
N ALA A 223 15.38 18.64 1.75
CA ALA A 223 14.04 18.39 2.27
C ALA A 223 13.36 17.24 1.52
N SER A 224 12.64 16.38 2.24
CA SER A 224 11.70 15.41 1.63
C SER A 224 10.49 16.14 1.03
N ILE A 225 10.01 17.18 1.73
CA ILE A 225 8.99 18.11 1.23
C ILE A 225 9.54 19.52 1.35
N ASP A 226 9.58 20.24 0.22
CA ASP A 226 10.07 21.60 0.13
C ASP A 226 9.05 22.62 0.66
N MET A 227 9.54 23.67 1.30
CA MET A 227 8.75 24.76 1.88
C MET A 227 7.78 25.41 0.91
N THR A 228 8.06 25.38 -0.40
CA THR A 228 7.20 25.97 -1.43
C THR A 228 5.86 25.27 -1.55
N ASN A 229 5.76 24.03 -1.06
CA ASN A 229 4.54 23.24 -1.02
C ASN A 229 3.85 23.25 0.36
N VAL A 230 4.37 23.98 1.35
CA VAL A 230 3.85 23.97 2.72
C VAL A 230 3.24 25.32 3.09
N ASP A 231 1.99 25.30 3.56
CA ASP A 231 1.30 26.49 4.04
C ASP A 231 1.58 26.78 5.52
N TYR A 232 1.54 25.74 6.36
CA TYR A 232 1.66 25.87 7.81
C TYR A 232 2.49 24.76 8.44
N VAL A 233 3.10 25.08 9.57
CA VAL A 233 3.83 24.13 10.43
C VAL A 233 3.21 24.15 11.82
N VAL A 234 2.91 23.00 12.39
CA VAL A 234 2.42 22.86 13.76
C VAL A 234 3.39 21.98 14.55
N LYS A 235 3.90 22.51 15.66
CA LYS A 235 4.71 21.72 16.58
C LYS A 235 3.82 21.04 17.60
N VAL A 236 4.01 19.72 17.79
CA VAL A 236 3.33 18.89 18.79
C VAL A 236 4.37 18.15 19.65
N ASP A 237 3.93 17.49 20.72
CA ASP A 237 4.85 16.77 21.62
C ASP A 237 5.41 15.49 20.96
N ALA A 238 4.60 14.80 20.16
CA ALA A 238 5.00 13.61 19.41
C ALA A 238 4.07 13.38 18.20
N ILE A 239 4.66 13.01 17.07
CA ILE A 239 3.90 12.67 15.83
C ILE A 239 3.69 11.16 15.66
N GLY A 240 4.47 10.34 16.36
CA GLY A 240 4.38 8.89 16.27
C GLY A 240 5.41 8.16 17.14
N ASP A 241 5.33 6.84 17.10
CA ASP A 241 6.25 5.92 17.80
C ASP A 241 6.91 4.99 16.77
N PRO A 242 8.22 5.19 16.44
CA PRO A 242 8.92 4.40 15.43
C PRO A 242 9.03 2.91 15.81
N ASN A 243 8.98 2.58 17.11
CA ASN A 243 9.02 1.18 17.55
C ASN A 243 7.78 0.36 17.13
N LYS A 244 6.71 1.03 16.69
CA LYS A 244 5.49 0.41 16.16
C LYS A 244 5.43 0.34 14.64
N ILE A 245 6.47 0.75 13.94
CA ILE A 245 6.60 0.61 12.49
C ILE A 245 6.70 -0.88 12.12
N ALA A 246 7.61 -1.62 12.78
CA ALA A 246 7.80 -3.05 12.58
C ALA A 246 6.71 -3.88 13.26
N THR A 247 5.50 -3.88 12.69
CA THR A 247 4.33 -4.58 13.28
C THR A 247 3.71 -5.60 12.33
N GLY A 248 3.07 -6.62 12.91
CA GLY A 248 2.28 -7.60 12.18
C GLY A 248 3.07 -8.36 11.12
N ALA A 249 2.73 -8.17 9.85
CA ALA A 249 3.33 -8.88 8.72
C ALA A 249 4.82 -8.54 8.47
N ALA A 250 5.30 -7.39 8.91
CA ALA A 250 6.69 -6.95 8.70
C ALA A 250 7.72 -7.71 9.58
N LYS A 251 7.29 -8.60 10.47
CA LYS A 251 8.19 -9.39 11.31
C LYS A 251 8.73 -10.62 10.57
N PRO A 252 10.02 -10.97 10.73
CA PRO A 252 10.56 -12.24 10.25
C PRO A 252 9.74 -13.41 10.75
N THR A 253 9.58 -14.43 9.91
CA THR A 253 8.82 -15.64 10.27
C THR A 253 9.75 -16.76 10.76
N THR A 254 9.26 -17.56 11.71
CA THR A 254 9.85 -18.85 12.12
C THR A 254 8.96 -20.03 11.74
N ASP A 255 7.81 -19.79 11.12
CA ASP A 255 6.91 -20.83 10.63
C ASP A 255 7.57 -21.61 9.49
N GLN A 256 7.80 -22.91 9.69
CA GLN A 256 8.50 -23.77 8.74
C GLN A 256 7.81 -23.85 7.37
N ARG A 257 6.48 -23.75 7.32
CA ARG A 257 5.73 -23.72 6.06
C ARG A 257 6.03 -22.43 5.29
N LYS A 258 6.05 -21.29 5.98
CA LYS A 258 6.40 -20.01 5.38
C LYS A 258 7.86 -19.96 4.91
N LEU A 259 8.77 -20.57 5.67
CA LEU A 259 10.17 -20.71 5.28
C LEU A 259 10.33 -21.60 4.05
N LEU A 260 9.56 -22.71 3.95
CA LEU A 260 9.56 -23.56 2.76
C LEU A 260 9.08 -22.82 1.52
N MET A 261 7.97 -22.07 1.62
CA MET A 261 7.48 -21.24 0.51
C MET A 261 8.50 -20.17 0.11
N ALA A 262 9.14 -19.53 1.09
CA ALA A 262 10.18 -18.53 0.86
C ALA A 262 11.37 -19.13 0.09
N LYS A 263 11.78 -20.35 0.46
CA LYS A 263 12.82 -21.10 -0.23
C LYS A 263 12.39 -21.44 -1.66
N TYR A 264 11.19 -21.99 -1.86
CA TYR A 264 10.67 -22.30 -3.18
C TYR A 264 10.63 -21.08 -4.10
N ALA A 265 10.22 -19.92 -3.60
CA ALA A 265 10.20 -18.69 -4.38
C ALA A 265 11.62 -18.25 -4.79
N ALA A 266 12.59 -18.30 -3.87
CA ALA A 266 13.97 -17.96 -4.16
C ALA A 266 14.61 -18.95 -5.13
N ASP A 267 14.42 -20.26 -4.93
CA ASP A 267 14.90 -21.30 -5.82
C ASP A 267 14.32 -21.13 -7.24
N PHE A 268 12.99 -20.88 -7.33
CA PHE A 268 12.32 -20.69 -8.62
C PHE A 268 12.90 -19.52 -9.42
N MET A 269 13.23 -18.40 -8.77
CA MET A 269 13.83 -17.26 -9.44
C MET A 269 15.10 -17.61 -10.20
N THR A 270 15.91 -18.56 -9.70
CA THR A 270 17.18 -18.92 -10.33
C THR A 270 17.03 -19.59 -11.70
N TYR A 271 15.87 -20.13 -12.03
CA TYR A 271 15.58 -20.72 -13.34
C TYR A 271 15.13 -19.69 -14.38
N MET A 272 14.80 -18.47 -13.93
CA MET A 272 14.21 -17.45 -14.81
C MET A 272 15.28 -16.67 -15.60
N PRO A 273 15.01 -16.29 -16.85
CA PRO A 273 15.98 -15.59 -17.71
C PRO A 273 16.35 -14.19 -17.19
N TRP A 274 15.57 -13.66 -16.26
CA TRP A 274 15.82 -12.36 -15.62
C TRP A 274 16.72 -12.46 -14.38
N TYR A 275 17.00 -13.66 -13.88
CA TYR A 275 17.98 -13.90 -12.82
C TYR A 275 19.41 -13.76 -13.38
N LYS A 276 19.86 -12.53 -13.43
CA LYS A 276 21.18 -12.14 -13.97
C LYS A 276 21.69 -10.92 -13.22
N ASP A 277 22.99 -10.68 -13.32
CA ASP A 277 23.61 -9.52 -12.64
C ASP A 277 22.90 -8.21 -12.97
N GLY A 278 22.59 -7.43 -11.92
CA GLY A 278 21.91 -6.14 -12.03
C GLY A 278 20.38 -6.19 -12.11
N PHE A 279 19.72 -7.33 -11.88
CA PHE A 279 18.26 -7.40 -11.87
C PHE A 279 17.62 -6.51 -10.78
N ILE A 280 16.37 -6.10 -10.99
CA ILE A 280 15.62 -5.22 -10.07
C ILE A 280 14.60 -6.06 -9.30
N TYR A 281 14.58 -5.86 -7.98
CA TYR A 281 13.87 -6.71 -7.04
C TYR A 281 13.03 -5.93 -6.05
N GLN A 282 11.86 -6.49 -5.73
CA GLN A 282 11.04 -6.04 -4.61
C GLN A 282 10.44 -7.22 -3.86
N THR A 283 10.33 -7.10 -2.55
CA THR A 283 9.59 -8.02 -1.69
C THR A 283 8.46 -7.29 -0.96
N GLY A 284 7.33 -7.96 -0.78
CA GLY A 284 6.24 -7.46 0.06
C GLY A 284 6.57 -7.55 1.55
N VAL A 285 5.73 -6.92 2.37
CA VAL A 285 5.88 -6.86 3.85
C VAL A 285 5.62 -8.19 4.58
N GLY A 286 5.18 -9.24 3.89
CA GLY A 286 4.86 -10.53 4.51
C GLY A 286 6.09 -11.27 5.05
N GLY A 287 5.97 -11.95 6.19
CA GLY A 287 7.09 -12.68 6.78
C GLY A 287 7.71 -13.73 5.86
N ALA A 288 6.93 -14.41 5.00
CA ALA A 288 7.45 -15.32 3.98
C ALA A 288 8.15 -14.55 2.86
N SER A 289 7.59 -13.44 2.39
CA SER A 289 8.20 -12.58 1.37
C SER A 289 9.56 -12.01 1.83
N ILE A 290 9.64 -11.54 3.07
CA ILE A 290 10.90 -11.09 3.68
C ILE A 290 11.91 -12.24 3.81
N ALA A 291 11.45 -13.43 4.21
CA ALA A 291 12.33 -14.61 4.36
C ALA A 291 12.90 -15.06 3.02
N SER A 292 12.20 -14.89 1.89
CA SER A 292 12.70 -15.26 0.56
C SER A 292 13.97 -14.48 0.18
N THR A 293 14.12 -13.25 0.66
CA THR A 293 15.33 -12.44 0.47
C THR A 293 16.58 -13.13 1.06
N LYS A 294 16.44 -13.80 2.20
CA LYS A 294 17.56 -14.54 2.84
C LYS A 294 17.97 -15.77 2.02
N TYR A 295 16.99 -16.54 1.51
CA TYR A 295 17.29 -17.68 0.64
C TYR A 295 17.87 -17.22 -0.71
N LEU A 296 17.34 -16.13 -1.26
CA LEU A 296 17.87 -15.53 -2.48
C LEU A 296 19.33 -15.11 -2.30
N ALA A 297 19.71 -14.58 -1.14
CA ALA A 297 21.09 -14.20 -0.84
C ALA A 297 22.08 -15.38 -0.94
N GLU A 298 21.67 -16.61 -0.57
CA GLU A 298 22.49 -17.81 -0.72
C GLU A 298 22.80 -18.08 -2.20
N HIS A 299 21.78 -17.95 -3.07
CA HIS A 299 21.96 -18.08 -4.51
C HIS A 299 22.85 -16.97 -5.09
N LEU A 300 22.61 -15.71 -4.69
CA LEU A 300 23.43 -14.58 -5.16
C LEU A 300 24.91 -14.78 -4.85
N ARG A 301 25.24 -15.24 -3.63
CA ARG A 301 26.63 -15.54 -3.24
C ARG A 301 27.23 -16.71 -4.04
N ARG A 302 26.45 -17.80 -4.24
CA ARG A 302 26.88 -18.97 -5.00
C ARG A 302 27.17 -18.62 -6.47
N ASP A 303 26.28 -17.81 -7.07
CA ASP A 303 26.29 -17.58 -8.52
C ASP A 303 27.08 -16.31 -8.91
N GLY A 304 27.54 -15.53 -7.93
CA GLY A 304 28.26 -14.27 -8.16
C GLY A 304 27.40 -13.17 -8.79
N ILE A 305 26.09 -13.24 -8.58
CA ILE A 305 25.09 -12.30 -9.12
C ILE A 305 24.72 -11.28 -8.04
N LYS A 306 24.43 -10.04 -8.45
CA LYS A 306 23.97 -8.96 -7.57
C LYS A 306 22.63 -8.42 -8.02
N ILE A 307 21.81 -8.00 -7.07
CA ILE A 307 20.63 -7.17 -7.31
C ILE A 307 21.14 -5.76 -7.66
N GLY A 308 20.67 -5.19 -8.76
CA GLY A 308 21.01 -3.82 -9.15
C GLY A 308 20.33 -2.79 -8.25
N VAL A 309 19.01 -2.92 -8.09
CA VAL A 309 18.20 -2.07 -7.24
C VAL A 309 17.18 -2.92 -6.47
N ALA A 310 17.13 -2.77 -5.16
CA ALA A 310 16.00 -3.17 -4.34
C ALA A 310 15.11 -1.95 -4.10
N MET A 311 13.79 -2.11 -4.19
CA MET A 311 12.90 -0.95 -4.17
C MET A 311 11.60 -1.18 -3.39
N GLY A 312 10.90 -0.09 -3.12
CA GLY A 312 9.57 -0.09 -2.49
C GLY A 312 9.65 0.05 -0.99
N GLY A 313 9.05 -0.88 -0.25
CA GLY A 313 9.17 -0.91 1.20
C GLY A 313 10.42 -1.68 1.63
N ILE A 314 11.22 -1.08 2.50
CA ILE A 314 12.53 -1.57 2.90
C ILE A 314 12.52 -2.09 4.34
N ALA A 315 13.21 -3.21 4.55
CA ALA A 315 13.40 -3.83 5.86
C ALA A 315 14.86 -4.24 6.03
N GLN A 316 15.27 -4.49 7.27
CA GLN A 316 16.64 -4.86 7.66
C GLN A 316 17.36 -5.84 6.71
N PRO A 317 16.76 -6.96 6.24
CA PRO A 317 17.47 -7.88 5.36
C PRO A 317 17.95 -7.26 4.04
N ILE A 318 17.25 -6.27 3.50
CA ILE A 318 17.66 -5.56 2.28
C ILE A 318 18.90 -4.70 2.57
N CYS A 319 18.90 -3.96 3.69
CA CYS A 319 20.05 -3.16 4.12
C CYS A 319 21.29 -4.02 4.39
N GLU A 320 21.11 -5.16 5.08
CA GLU A 320 22.21 -6.11 5.34
C GLU A 320 22.83 -6.60 4.05
N LEU A 321 22.03 -7.00 3.05
CA LEU A 321 22.54 -7.48 1.76
C LEU A 321 23.20 -6.37 0.94
N GLN A 322 22.75 -5.15 1.08
CA GLN A 322 23.40 -4.00 0.43
C GLN A 322 24.77 -3.75 1.04
N HIS A 323 24.92 -3.80 2.36
CA HIS A 323 26.21 -3.68 3.06
C HIS A 323 27.18 -4.84 2.70
N GLU A 324 26.65 -6.04 2.43
CA GLU A 324 27.45 -7.16 1.91
C GLU A 324 27.87 -6.97 0.44
N GLY A 325 27.33 -5.96 -0.25
CA GLY A 325 27.59 -5.72 -1.67
C GLY A 325 26.82 -6.64 -2.62
N LEU A 326 25.76 -7.31 -2.14
CA LEU A 326 24.86 -8.14 -2.93
C LEU A 326 23.70 -7.33 -3.55
N ILE A 327 23.48 -6.11 -3.06
CA ILE A 327 22.53 -5.13 -3.61
C ILE A 327 23.30 -3.85 -3.92
N GLY A 328 23.08 -3.27 -5.12
CA GLY A 328 23.76 -2.07 -5.54
C GLY A 328 23.18 -0.81 -4.91
N LYS A 329 21.86 -0.60 -5.05
CA LYS A 329 21.13 0.57 -4.57
C LYS A 329 19.81 0.18 -3.92
N ILE A 330 19.34 1.01 -3.00
CA ILE A 330 18.02 0.91 -2.35
C ILE A 330 17.22 2.16 -2.67
N ALA A 331 16.07 1.99 -3.32
CA ALA A 331 15.12 3.05 -3.64
C ALA A 331 13.88 2.90 -2.73
N ASP A 332 13.80 3.71 -1.69
CA ASP A 332 12.87 3.55 -0.59
C ASP A 332 11.67 4.49 -0.67
N THR A 333 10.49 3.93 -0.52
CA THR A 333 9.21 4.66 -0.44
C THR A 333 8.59 4.56 0.95
N GLN A 334 8.97 3.54 1.74
CA GLN A 334 8.55 3.34 3.13
C GLN A 334 9.47 2.39 3.87
N ASP A 335 9.99 2.81 5.01
CA ASP A 335 10.70 1.92 5.94
C ASP A 335 9.73 1.01 6.70
N PHE A 336 10.12 -0.26 6.85
CA PHE A 336 9.32 -1.27 7.55
C PHE A 336 9.85 -1.60 8.94
N ASP A 337 11.04 -1.12 9.28
CA ASP A 337 11.65 -1.29 10.59
C ASP A 337 12.67 -0.18 10.89
N THR A 338 13.09 -0.13 12.15
CA THR A 338 14.04 0.87 12.63
C THR A 338 15.45 0.70 12.05
N ALA A 339 15.81 -0.52 11.60
CA ALA A 339 17.11 -0.75 10.97
C ALA A 339 17.20 -0.08 9.60
N ALA A 340 16.13 -0.12 8.79
CA ALA A 340 16.06 0.61 7.53
C ALA A 340 16.10 2.13 7.77
N ILE A 341 15.39 2.64 8.79
CA ILE A 341 15.44 4.06 9.18
C ILE A 341 16.87 4.50 9.56
N GLU A 342 17.60 3.69 10.31
CA GLU A 342 18.98 4.01 10.66
C GLU A 342 19.92 3.94 9.45
N ASP A 343 19.67 3.00 8.54
CA ASP A 343 20.46 2.84 7.33
C ASP A 343 20.38 4.07 6.40
N ILE A 344 19.18 4.55 6.11
CA ILE A 344 18.99 5.69 5.19
C ILE A 344 19.61 6.99 5.70
N LYS A 345 19.85 7.12 7.02
CA LYS A 345 20.50 8.31 7.60
C LYS A 345 21.94 8.48 7.14
N THR A 346 22.64 7.40 6.88
CA THR A 346 24.09 7.40 6.66
C THR A 346 24.54 6.72 5.39
N ASN A 347 23.71 5.90 4.77
CA ASN A 347 24.03 5.14 3.58
C ASN A 347 23.66 5.94 2.30
N PRO A 348 24.64 6.43 1.50
CA PRO A 348 24.34 7.21 0.29
C PRO A 348 23.74 6.38 -0.84
N ASP A 349 23.76 5.06 -0.74
CA ASP A 349 23.19 4.12 -1.70
C ASP A 349 21.75 3.71 -1.34
N HIS A 350 21.27 4.20 -0.20
CA HIS A 350 19.88 4.10 0.23
C HIS A 350 19.24 5.50 0.15
N TYR A 351 18.24 5.67 -0.71
CA TYR A 351 17.66 6.98 -0.99
C TYR A 351 16.14 6.94 -1.09
N GLU A 352 15.55 8.03 -0.67
CA GLU A 352 14.11 8.27 -0.72
C GLU A 352 13.62 8.44 -2.15
N ILE A 353 12.49 7.82 -2.49
CA ILE A 353 11.71 8.08 -3.71
C ILE A 353 10.26 8.40 -3.38
N THR A 354 9.64 9.25 -4.18
CA THR A 354 8.22 9.56 -4.06
C THR A 354 7.36 8.40 -4.56
N THR A 355 6.09 8.37 -4.14
CA THR A 355 5.14 7.36 -4.65
C THR A 355 4.89 7.50 -6.15
N SER A 356 5.00 8.72 -6.71
CA SER A 356 4.95 8.92 -8.16
C SER A 356 6.14 8.26 -8.86
N GLN A 357 7.34 8.43 -8.33
CA GLN A 357 8.52 7.70 -8.83
C GLN A 357 8.40 6.18 -8.64
N TYR A 358 7.76 5.76 -7.56
CA TYR A 358 7.56 4.34 -7.27
C TYR A 358 6.60 3.67 -8.25
N ALA A 359 5.33 4.15 -8.37
CA ALA A 359 4.26 3.33 -8.91
C ALA A 359 3.19 4.07 -9.75
N ASP A 360 3.33 5.38 -9.97
CA ASP A 360 2.35 6.15 -10.72
C ASP A 360 2.22 5.64 -12.17
N PRO A 361 1.02 5.24 -12.62
CA PRO A 361 0.79 4.74 -13.97
C PRO A 361 1.01 5.81 -15.06
N PHE A 362 0.96 7.10 -14.73
CA PHE A 362 1.27 8.19 -15.66
C PHE A 362 2.76 8.51 -15.76
N ASN A 363 3.55 8.07 -14.79
CA ASN A 363 4.98 8.27 -14.80
C ASN A 363 5.67 7.13 -15.57
N LYS A 364 6.09 7.38 -16.82
CA LYS A 364 6.82 6.40 -17.65
C LYS A 364 8.09 5.86 -16.98
N GLY A 365 8.67 6.64 -16.06
CA GLY A 365 9.88 6.31 -15.31
C GLY A 365 9.62 5.58 -14.01
N ALA A 366 8.35 5.30 -13.66
CA ALA A 366 8.03 4.63 -12.40
C ALA A 366 8.84 3.33 -12.23
N TYR A 367 9.40 3.17 -11.04
CA TYR A 367 10.30 2.04 -10.73
C TYR A 367 9.62 0.69 -10.91
N VAL A 368 8.32 0.56 -10.62
CA VAL A 368 7.57 -0.70 -10.84
C VAL A 368 7.66 -1.19 -12.28
N ASN A 369 7.80 -0.29 -13.26
CA ASN A 369 7.93 -0.66 -14.68
C ASN A 369 9.32 -1.22 -15.03
N LYS A 370 10.25 -1.23 -14.07
CA LYS A 370 11.62 -1.76 -14.22
C LYS A 370 11.83 -3.06 -13.46
N LEU A 371 10.86 -3.50 -12.66
CA LEU A 371 10.98 -4.71 -11.87
C LEU A 371 11.21 -5.94 -12.75
N ASP A 372 12.22 -6.72 -12.39
CA ASP A 372 12.41 -8.08 -12.93
C ASP A 372 11.61 -9.09 -12.09
N PHE A 373 11.68 -8.97 -10.75
CA PHE A 373 10.96 -9.85 -9.84
C PHE A 373 10.26 -9.07 -8.73
N VAL A 374 9.03 -9.48 -8.44
CA VAL A 374 8.33 -9.08 -7.22
C VAL A 374 7.78 -10.29 -6.49
N ILE A 375 7.94 -10.32 -5.16
CA ILE A 375 7.36 -11.36 -4.30
C ILE A 375 6.28 -10.72 -3.44
N LEU A 376 5.06 -11.23 -3.56
CA LEU A 376 3.86 -10.69 -2.93
C LEU A 376 3.15 -11.72 -2.07
N GLY A 377 2.41 -11.29 -1.06
CA GLY A 377 1.55 -12.17 -0.25
C GLY A 377 0.11 -12.16 -0.71
N ALA A 378 -0.69 -13.15 -0.30
CA ALA A 378 -2.12 -13.19 -0.56
C ALA A 378 -2.92 -13.68 0.65
N LEU A 379 -4.19 -13.26 0.73
CA LEU A 379 -5.23 -13.89 1.55
C LEU A 379 -5.87 -15.06 0.80
N GLU A 380 -6.20 -14.85 -0.48
CA GLU A 380 -6.76 -15.84 -1.38
C GLU A 380 -6.18 -15.69 -2.77
N VAL A 381 -6.07 -16.80 -3.49
CA VAL A 381 -5.77 -16.86 -4.93
C VAL A 381 -6.76 -17.81 -5.58
N ASP A 382 -7.42 -17.40 -6.66
CA ASP A 382 -8.33 -18.27 -7.37
C ASP A 382 -7.68 -19.01 -8.55
N THR A 383 -8.43 -19.95 -9.15
CA THR A 383 -7.97 -20.75 -10.29
C THR A 383 -7.70 -19.94 -11.56
N LYS A 384 -8.06 -18.66 -11.58
CA LYS A 384 -7.73 -17.71 -12.65
C LYS A 384 -6.51 -16.85 -12.30
N PHE A 385 -5.82 -17.16 -11.20
CA PHE A 385 -4.70 -16.39 -10.63
C PHE A 385 -5.08 -15.01 -10.09
N ASN A 386 -6.38 -14.68 -9.99
CA ASN A 386 -6.76 -13.45 -9.31
C ASN A 386 -6.41 -13.53 -7.83
N VAL A 387 -6.04 -12.40 -7.24
CA VAL A 387 -5.58 -12.33 -5.85
C VAL A 387 -6.47 -11.40 -5.04
N ASN A 388 -6.77 -11.82 -3.83
CA ASN A 388 -7.39 -11.03 -2.78
C ASN A 388 -6.36 -10.75 -1.67
N VAL A 389 -6.20 -9.47 -1.31
CA VAL A 389 -5.38 -9.01 -0.17
C VAL A 389 -6.14 -8.08 0.78
N VAL A 390 -7.45 -7.89 0.59
CA VAL A 390 -8.25 -6.88 1.31
C VAL A 390 -9.32 -7.49 2.19
N VAL A 391 -10.12 -8.44 1.68
CA VAL A 391 -11.27 -9.00 2.40
C VAL A 391 -10.91 -10.35 2.99
N GLY A 392 -11.14 -10.52 4.29
CA GLY A 392 -10.93 -11.80 4.97
C GLY A 392 -11.95 -12.86 4.60
N SER A 393 -11.69 -14.12 5.00
CA SER A 393 -12.59 -15.26 4.79
C SER A 393 -13.96 -15.13 5.50
N ASP A 394 -14.10 -14.14 6.37
CA ASP A 394 -15.34 -13.74 7.04
C ASP A 394 -16.08 -12.60 6.31
N GLY A 395 -15.56 -12.13 5.18
CA GLY A 395 -16.10 -11.03 4.40
C GLY A 395 -15.77 -9.64 4.93
N VAL A 396 -14.97 -9.54 6.00
CA VAL A 396 -14.60 -8.27 6.62
C VAL A 396 -13.35 -7.69 5.97
N ILE A 397 -13.36 -6.38 5.72
CA ILE A 397 -12.17 -5.65 5.26
C ILE A 397 -11.09 -5.71 6.35
N THR A 398 -9.95 -6.30 6.03
CA THR A 398 -8.85 -6.52 6.98
C THR A 398 -7.47 -6.26 6.41
N GLY A 399 -7.37 -5.97 5.13
CA GLY A 399 -6.10 -5.84 4.42
C GLY A 399 -5.94 -4.55 3.64
N ALA A 400 -4.91 -4.50 2.81
CA ALA A 400 -4.57 -3.35 1.98
C ALA A 400 -4.06 -3.81 0.61
N GLN A 401 -4.42 -3.09 -0.44
CA GLN A 401 -3.81 -3.26 -1.75
C GLN A 401 -2.30 -2.88 -1.71
N GLY A 402 -1.97 -1.79 -1.03
CA GLY A 402 -0.60 -1.30 -1.00
C GLY A 402 -0.06 -1.08 -2.42
N GLY A 403 1.16 -1.53 -2.66
CA GLY A 403 1.75 -1.56 -4.01
C GLY A 403 1.50 -2.87 -4.77
N HIS A 404 0.68 -3.79 -4.24
CA HIS A 404 0.47 -5.13 -4.81
C HIS A 404 0.03 -5.09 -6.29
N PRO A 405 -1.08 -4.42 -6.68
CA PRO A 405 -1.49 -4.37 -8.08
C PRO A 405 -0.52 -3.57 -8.96
N ASP A 406 0.19 -2.60 -8.38
CA ASP A 406 1.14 -1.76 -9.10
C ASP A 406 2.39 -2.56 -9.52
N THR A 407 2.97 -3.27 -8.57
CA THR A 407 4.17 -4.09 -8.80
C THR A 407 3.88 -5.33 -9.61
N ALA A 408 2.71 -5.95 -9.41
CA ALA A 408 2.27 -7.08 -10.23
C ALA A 408 2.12 -6.69 -11.71
N ALA A 409 1.56 -5.52 -11.99
CA ALA A 409 1.40 -5.04 -13.37
C ALA A 409 2.75 -4.62 -14.02
N GLY A 410 3.73 -4.22 -13.23
CA GLY A 410 5.02 -3.71 -13.73
C GLY A 410 6.13 -4.76 -13.85
N ALA A 411 6.11 -5.79 -13.02
CA ALA A 411 7.19 -6.79 -12.95
C ALA A 411 7.19 -7.75 -14.15
N LYS A 412 8.37 -8.23 -14.53
CA LYS A 412 8.52 -9.29 -15.54
C LYS A 412 8.09 -10.64 -15.00
N CYS A 413 8.28 -10.87 -13.71
CA CYS A 413 7.85 -12.07 -13.01
C CYS A 413 7.27 -11.72 -11.64
N THR A 414 5.95 -11.89 -11.51
CA THR A 414 5.21 -11.71 -10.27
C THR A 414 5.00 -13.04 -9.58
N ILE A 415 5.61 -13.20 -8.40
CA ILE A 415 5.50 -14.40 -7.58
C ILE A 415 4.60 -14.09 -6.38
N VAL A 416 3.48 -14.77 -6.27
CA VAL A 416 2.57 -14.67 -5.12
C VAL A 416 2.82 -15.85 -4.18
N ILE A 417 3.10 -15.55 -2.91
CA ILE A 417 3.29 -16.56 -1.86
C ILE A 417 2.05 -16.61 -0.97
N ALA A 418 1.41 -17.77 -0.89
CA ALA A 418 0.30 -18.02 0.01
C ALA A 418 0.40 -19.45 0.56
N PRO A 419 0.19 -19.70 1.87
CA PRO A 419 0.08 -21.08 2.34
C PRO A 419 -1.14 -21.72 1.68
N LEU A 420 -1.12 -23.04 1.47
CA LEU A 420 -2.28 -23.74 0.92
C LEU A 420 -3.53 -23.52 1.78
N LEU A 421 -3.33 -23.48 3.10
CA LEU A 421 -4.36 -23.19 4.10
C LEU A 421 -3.92 -22.06 5.03
N GLN A 422 -4.79 -21.09 5.24
CA GLN A 422 -4.67 -20.10 6.32
C GLN A 422 -5.54 -20.52 7.50
N GLY A 423 -4.89 -21.09 8.53
CA GLY A 423 -5.62 -21.80 9.58
C GLY A 423 -6.35 -23.02 9.02
N ARG A 424 -7.68 -22.96 8.97
CA ARG A 424 -8.53 -23.98 8.35
C ARG A 424 -9.25 -23.50 7.08
N SER A 425 -8.94 -22.32 6.59
CA SER A 425 -9.53 -21.79 5.38
C SER A 425 -8.60 -22.03 4.18
N PRO A 426 -9.08 -22.53 3.05
CA PRO A 426 -8.31 -22.62 1.82
C PRO A 426 -7.85 -21.22 1.39
N ALA A 427 -6.55 -21.04 1.11
CA ALA A 427 -6.05 -19.82 0.49
C ALA A 427 -6.07 -19.94 -1.05
N ILE A 428 -6.05 -21.16 -1.57
CA ILE A 428 -6.27 -21.42 -2.99
C ILE A 428 -7.71 -21.89 -3.18
N CYS A 429 -8.50 -21.13 -3.94
CA CYS A 429 -9.95 -21.28 -4.03
C CYS A 429 -10.44 -21.27 -5.48
N THR A 430 -11.71 -21.61 -5.69
CA THR A 430 -12.33 -21.56 -7.03
C THR A 430 -12.52 -20.13 -7.50
N GLU A 431 -12.93 -19.23 -6.59
CA GLU A 431 -13.15 -17.81 -6.84
C GLU A 431 -12.85 -17.00 -5.57
N CYS A 432 -12.06 -15.94 -5.69
CA CYS A 432 -11.74 -15.05 -4.58
C CYS A 432 -12.98 -14.32 -4.04
N THR A 433 -13.03 -14.08 -2.75
CA THR A 433 -14.07 -13.27 -2.08
C THR A 433 -14.14 -11.86 -2.69
N THR A 434 -12.98 -11.26 -2.97
CA THR A 434 -12.85 -10.03 -3.76
C THR A 434 -11.57 -10.07 -4.58
N ILE A 435 -11.51 -9.35 -5.69
CA ILE A 435 -10.34 -9.30 -6.55
C ILE A 435 -9.64 -7.96 -6.38
N THR A 436 -8.38 -8.00 -5.92
CA THR A 436 -7.55 -6.81 -5.71
C THR A 436 -6.37 -6.73 -6.67
N THR A 437 -5.96 -7.87 -7.25
CA THR A 437 -4.95 -7.94 -8.31
C THR A 437 -5.42 -8.94 -9.36
N PRO A 438 -5.53 -8.54 -10.63
CA PRO A 438 -6.05 -9.40 -11.67
C PRO A 438 -5.03 -10.48 -12.04
N GLY A 439 -5.51 -11.69 -12.28
CA GLY A 439 -4.68 -12.86 -12.57
C GLY A 439 -3.81 -12.76 -13.82
N GLU A 440 -4.12 -11.84 -14.73
CA GLU A 440 -3.27 -11.59 -15.90
C GLU A 440 -1.93 -10.94 -15.56
N THR A 441 -1.78 -10.41 -14.33
CA THR A 441 -0.53 -9.81 -13.82
C THR A 441 0.16 -10.70 -12.79
N VAL A 442 -0.35 -11.90 -12.54
CA VAL A 442 0.22 -12.86 -11.59
C VAL A 442 0.77 -14.05 -12.38
N ASP A 443 2.05 -14.29 -12.26
CA ASP A 443 2.75 -15.27 -13.10
C ASP A 443 2.93 -16.61 -12.38
N VAL A 444 3.19 -16.57 -11.08
CA VAL A 444 3.54 -17.76 -10.29
C VAL A 444 2.87 -17.67 -8.91
N VAL A 445 2.29 -18.78 -8.47
CA VAL A 445 1.76 -18.93 -7.11
C VAL A 445 2.56 -20.01 -6.39
N VAL A 446 3.18 -19.65 -5.28
CA VAL A 446 3.99 -20.54 -4.44
C VAL A 446 3.26 -20.86 -3.15
N THR A 447 3.05 -22.15 -2.90
CA THR A 447 2.46 -22.66 -1.65
C THR A 447 3.44 -23.59 -0.94
N ASP A 448 3.12 -23.98 0.27
CA ASP A 448 3.83 -25.05 1.01
C ASP A 448 3.59 -26.45 0.43
N TYR A 449 2.78 -26.61 -0.60
CA TYR A 449 2.47 -27.88 -1.27
C TYR A 449 2.85 -27.95 -2.75
N GLY A 450 3.25 -26.84 -3.35
CA GLY A 450 3.66 -26.80 -4.76
C GLY A 450 3.66 -25.40 -5.33
N ILE A 451 4.07 -25.31 -6.59
CA ILE A 451 4.23 -24.07 -7.35
C ILE A 451 3.36 -24.18 -8.60
N ALA A 452 2.41 -23.25 -8.76
CA ALA A 452 1.60 -23.16 -9.95
C ALA A 452 2.08 -21.99 -10.83
N ILE A 453 2.32 -22.27 -12.10
CA ILE A 453 2.70 -21.27 -13.11
C ILE A 453 1.44 -20.92 -13.92
N ASN A 454 1.20 -19.62 -14.11
CA ASN A 454 0.07 -19.15 -14.92
C ASN A 454 0.21 -19.72 -16.36
N PRO A 455 -0.79 -20.45 -16.87
CA PRO A 455 -0.69 -21.10 -18.18
C PRO A 455 -0.53 -20.11 -19.35
N LYS A 456 -0.81 -18.82 -19.15
CA LYS A 456 -0.54 -17.76 -20.14
C LYS A 456 0.96 -17.42 -20.26
N ARG A 457 1.78 -17.78 -19.28
CA ARG A 457 3.23 -17.51 -19.24
C ARG A 457 4.04 -18.70 -19.77
N THR A 458 3.88 -18.94 -21.07
CA THR A 458 4.60 -20.02 -21.77
C THR A 458 6.12 -19.88 -21.72
N ASP A 459 6.62 -18.65 -21.62
CA ASP A 459 8.03 -18.32 -21.43
C ASP A 459 8.56 -18.80 -20.06
N ILE A 460 7.79 -18.62 -18.99
CA ILE A 460 8.13 -19.10 -17.65
C ILE A 460 8.01 -20.62 -17.55
N ILE A 461 6.96 -21.20 -18.16
CA ILE A 461 6.79 -22.67 -18.23
C ILE A 461 8.00 -23.32 -18.92
N GLU A 462 8.44 -22.79 -20.05
CA GLU A 462 9.62 -23.30 -20.75
C GLU A 462 10.89 -23.13 -19.92
N ALA A 463 11.07 -22.00 -19.24
CA ALA A 463 12.23 -21.77 -18.39
C ALA A 463 12.28 -22.72 -17.18
N ALA A 464 11.13 -23.13 -16.66
CA ALA A 464 11.01 -23.99 -15.49
C ALA A 464 10.89 -25.50 -15.84
N LYS A 465 10.89 -25.91 -17.11
CA LYS A 465 10.58 -27.28 -17.52
C LYS A 465 11.48 -28.37 -16.91
N ASP A 466 12.74 -28.03 -16.66
CA ASP A 466 13.75 -28.96 -16.13
C ASP A 466 14.10 -28.66 -14.66
N CYS A 467 13.26 -27.88 -13.96
CA CYS A 467 13.49 -27.55 -12.53
C CYS A 467 13.12 -28.74 -11.63
N ASP A 468 13.86 -28.90 -10.54
CA ASP A 468 13.58 -29.93 -9.49
C ASP A 468 12.52 -29.50 -8.47
N LEU A 469 11.73 -28.44 -8.79
CA LEU A 469 10.71 -27.90 -7.89
C LEU A 469 9.36 -28.59 -8.09
N PRO A 470 8.49 -28.62 -7.07
CA PRO A 470 7.19 -29.28 -7.13
C PRO A 470 6.17 -28.46 -7.95
N ILE A 471 6.37 -28.43 -9.29
CA ILE A 471 5.45 -27.75 -10.19
C ILE A 471 4.15 -28.53 -10.32
N CYS A 472 3.02 -27.83 -10.24
CA CYS A 472 1.67 -28.38 -10.36
C CYS A 472 0.73 -27.33 -10.96
N THR A 473 -0.51 -27.70 -11.23
CA THR A 473 -1.54 -26.73 -11.65
C THR A 473 -2.18 -26.02 -10.44
N ILE A 474 -2.79 -24.87 -10.69
CA ILE A 474 -3.50 -24.14 -9.62
C ILE A 474 -4.75 -24.93 -9.15
N GLU A 475 -5.38 -25.69 -10.08
CA GLU A 475 -6.50 -26.57 -9.80
C GLU A 475 -6.09 -27.72 -8.86
N GLU A 476 -4.93 -28.34 -9.07
CA GLU A 476 -4.40 -29.38 -8.18
C GLU A 476 -4.17 -28.83 -6.75
N LEU A 477 -3.71 -27.61 -6.62
CA LEU A 477 -3.56 -26.94 -5.31
C LEU A 477 -4.92 -26.69 -4.65
N ARG A 478 -5.90 -26.16 -5.39
CA ARG A 478 -7.27 -25.95 -4.90
C ARG A 478 -7.90 -27.28 -4.46
N ASP A 479 -7.84 -28.31 -5.31
CA ASP A 479 -8.44 -29.61 -5.03
C ASP A 479 -7.81 -30.27 -3.80
N LYS A 480 -6.50 -30.10 -3.63
CA LYS A 480 -5.78 -30.55 -2.42
C LYS A 480 -6.24 -29.79 -1.18
N ALA A 481 -6.43 -28.49 -1.26
CA ALA A 481 -6.94 -27.69 -0.15
C ALA A 481 -8.35 -28.14 0.26
N TYR A 482 -9.23 -28.30 -0.73
CA TYR A 482 -10.62 -28.73 -0.50
C TYR A 482 -10.71 -30.19 0.01
N ALA A 483 -9.82 -31.08 -0.43
CA ALA A 483 -9.73 -32.43 0.11
C ALA A 483 -9.34 -32.46 1.59
N MET A 484 -8.58 -31.46 2.07
CA MET A 484 -8.11 -31.37 3.46
C MET A 484 -9.17 -30.79 4.41
N VAL A 485 -9.90 -29.76 3.97
CA VAL A 485 -10.77 -28.96 4.86
C VAL A 485 -12.20 -28.78 4.37
N GLY A 486 -12.55 -29.32 3.20
CA GLY A 486 -13.80 -29.08 2.51
C GLY A 486 -13.80 -27.79 1.72
N GLU A 487 -14.76 -27.65 0.80
CA GLU A 487 -15.06 -26.38 0.13
C GLU A 487 -15.80 -25.47 1.12
N PRO A 488 -15.32 -24.25 1.38
CA PRO A 488 -15.98 -23.38 2.33
C PRO A 488 -17.32 -22.87 1.78
N ASP A 489 -18.28 -22.70 2.67
CA ASP A 489 -19.51 -22.00 2.31
C ASP A 489 -19.19 -20.56 1.90
N PRO A 490 -19.83 -20.01 0.84
CA PRO A 490 -19.64 -18.63 0.45
C PRO A 490 -20.03 -17.65 1.55
N VAL A 491 -19.25 -16.57 1.70
CA VAL A 491 -19.61 -15.47 2.60
C VAL A 491 -20.96 -14.89 2.22
N GLN A 492 -21.82 -14.66 3.21
CA GLN A 492 -23.14 -14.09 2.99
C GLN A 492 -23.05 -12.55 3.01
N PHE A 493 -23.42 -11.94 1.89
CA PHE A 493 -23.44 -10.50 1.73
C PHE A 493 -24.85 -9.94 1.57
N ASP A 494 -25.03 -8.69 1.99
CA ASP A 494 -26.18 -7.84 1.69
C ASP A 494 -25.99 -7.24 0.27
N ASP A 495 -27.06 -6.73 -0.33
CA ASP A 495 -26.97 -6.06 -1.65
C ASP A 495 -26.24 -4.72 -1.57
N ARG A 496 -26.20 -4.09 -0.38
CA ARG A 496 -25.53 -2.80 -0.19
C ARG A 496 -24.03 -2.90 -0.44
N VAL A 497 -23.55 -2.12 -1.41
CA VAL A 497 -22.11 -1.89 -1.61
C VAL A 497 -21.60 -0.92 -0.56
N VAL A 498 -20.53 -1.30 0.15
CA VAL A 498 -19.88 -0.50 1.20
C VAL A 498 -18.51 0.01 0.77
N GLY A 499 -17.95 -0.58 -0.29
CA GLY A 499 -16.68 -0.13 -0.85
C GLY A 499 -16.45 -0.64 -2.26
N ILE A 500 -15.44 -0.08 -2.92
CA ILE A 500 -14.97 -0.50 -4.23
C ILE A 500 -13.47 -0.77 -4.20
N ILE A 501 -13.03 -1.71 -5.03
CA ILE A 501 -11.63 -1.95 -5.34
C ILE A 501 -11.36 -1.27 -6.68
N GLU A 502 -10.50 -0.28 -6.67
CA GLU A 502 -10.12 0.47 -7.86
C GLU A 502 -8.81 -0.07 -8.45
N ALA A 503 -8.80 -0.25 -9.76
CA ALA A 503 -7.61 -0.60 -10.52
C ALA A 503 -6.67 0.62 -10.68
N ARG A 504 -5.42 0.38 -11.13
CA ARG A 504 -4.39 1.41 -11.33
C ARG A 504 -4.84 2.54 -12.26
N ASP A 505 -5.66 2.22 -13.26
CA ASP A 505 -6.17 3.17 -14.26
C ASP A 505 -7.40 3.96 -13.80
N GLY A 506 -7.90 3.69 -12.59
CA GLY A 506 -9.08 4.33 -12.01
C GLY A 506 -10.40 3.61 -12.30
N SER A 507 -10.40 2.52 -13.08
CA SER A 507 -11.58 1.70 -13.30
C SER A 507 -11.94 0.85 -12.08
N ILE A 508 -13.19 0.39 -11.98
CA ILE A 508 -13.64 -0.46 -10.87
C ILE A 508 -13.33 -1.91 -11.17
N MET A 509 -12.45 -2.51 -10.36
CA MET A 509 -12.09 -3.92 -10.46
C MET A 509 -13.11 -4.80 -9.76
N ASP A 510 -13.55 -4.43 -8.57
CA ASP A 510 -14.55 -5.19 -7.81
C ASP A 510 -15.31 -4.28 -6.83
N VAL A 511 -16.35 -4.83 -6.20
CA VAL A 511 -17.12 -4.17 -5.16
C VAL A 511 -17.06 -4.96 -3.86
N VAL A 512 -17.01 -4.26 -2.74
CA VAL A 512 -17.14 -4.86 -1.41
C VAL A 512 -18.56 -4.62 -0.91
N ARG A 513 -19.24 -5.70 -0.58
CA ARG A 513 -20.62 -5.65 -0.08
C ARG A 513 -20.65 -5.75 1.44
N LYS A 514 -21.73 -5.23 2.03
CA LYS A 514 -21.97 -5.34 3.46
C LYS A 514 -22.11 -6.82 3.86
N VAL A 515 -21.39 -7.21 4.91
CA VAL A 515 -21.46 -8.57 5.46
C VAL A 515 -22.79 -8.79 6.17
N LYS A 516 -23.42 -9.92 5.95
CA LYS A 516 -24.54 -10.40 6.76
C LYS A 516 -24.02 -11.24 7.93
N PRO A 517 -24.68 -11.22 9.09
CA PRO A 517 -24.42 -12.21 10.12
C PRO A 517 -24.57 -13.63 9.52
N TYR A 518 -23.62 -14.52 9.89
CA TYR A 518 -23.69 -15.90 9.44
C TYR A 518 -24.90 -16.58 10.10
N GLU A 519 -25.82 -17.10 9.30
CA GLU A 519 -26.94 -17.90 9.76
C GLU A 519 -26.58 -19.38 9.57
N PHE A 520 -26.46 -20.11 10.68
CA PHE A 520 -26.30 -21.56 10.64
C PHE A 520 -27.59 -22.17 10.05
N LYS A 521 -27.43 -22.94 8.99
CA LYS A 521 -28.50 -23.72 8.38
C LYS A 521 -28.78 -24.99 9.18
#